data_dcf912ac377c3d6414a29ae31ac62a77
#
_entry.id   dcf912ac377c3d6414a29ae31ac62a77
#
_cell.length_a   1.000
_cell.length_b   1.000
_cell.length_c   1.000
_cell.angle_alpha   90.00
_cell.angle_beta   90.00
_cell.angle_gamma   90.00
#
_symmetry.space_group_name_H-M   'P 1'
#
loop_
_entity.id
_entity.type
_entity.pdbx_description
1 polymer ?
#
loop_
_entity_poly.entity_id
_entity_poly.type
_entity_poly.pdbx_seq_one_letter_code
_entity_poly.pdbx_strand_id
1 'polypeptide(L)'
;MRKLIFTLFTFTLTLTITAQTTPAKKAKKLWDTKGIFSFNVGQGGSRNWAAGSERFTLQAAAYLNYQANRKWRKNIWENNVDLSYAVINANKLGFRKTDDKIDVTSLFRHSFLKDKNVLGIGGWFNMRTQFHHGYDYSETPKRRISGLMAPGYFTMGPGLEVRSKRGTSLFVSPIAPRLIVFTNRPYSFNYQGGVKPDGSQEIALSWHYNVDPVRKVRFELGALVSAKYKREIAKNVTYSTRADFFSNYIEDPQNIDVFWTNVLHLKVNKWLIVNYNFDLIYDDDVKLFGLNNMKAATQLRSQLGVGFQAKF
;
A
#
# COMPACT_ATOMS: atom_id res chain seq x y z
N MET A 1 -0.91 31.52 35.28
CA MET A 1 -1.16 32.06 33.90
C MET A 1 0.15 31.96 33.13
N ARG A 2 0.36 30.90 32.36
CA ARG A 2 1.52 30.73 31.48
C ARG A 2 1.02 30.95 30.04
N LYS A 3 1.51 32.02 29.41
CA LYS A 3 1.24 32.33 28.00
C LYS A 3 2.04 31.37 27.14
N LEU A 4 1.36 30.53 26.37
CA LEU A 4 1.96 29.76 25.29
C LEU A 4 2.09 30.69 24.07
N ILE A 5 3.33 30.99 23.68
CA ILE A 5 3.65 31.68 22.45
C ILE A 5 3.73 30.62 21.35
N PHE A 6 2.80 30.67 20.43
CA PHE A 6 2.81 29.87 19.21
C PHE A 6 3.73 30.59 18.18
N THR A 7 4.95 30.08 18.03
CA THR A 7 5.85 30.58 16.97
C THR A 7 5.52 29.83 15.68
N LEU A 8 4.84 30.54 14.77
CA LEU A 8 4.55 30.06 13.42
C LEU A 8 5.85 30.17 12.58
N PHE A 9 6.49 29.05 12.30
CA PHE A 9 7.69 28.99 11.43
C PHE A 9 7.21 29.03 9.96
N THR A 10 7.18 30.21 9.37
CA THR A 10 6.97 30.39 7.92
C THR A 10 8.28 30.12 7.18
N PHE A 11 8.39 28.98 6.53
CA PHE A 11 9.47 28.65 5.62
C PHE A 11 9.17 29.27 4.25
N THR A 12 9.69 30.47 3.98
CA THR A 12 9.65 31.10 2.65
C THR A 12 10.79 30.54 1.80
N LEU A 13 10.48 29.61 0.90
CA LEU A 13 11.40 29.13 -0.12
C LEU A 13 11.39 30.13 -1.30
N THR A 14 12.33 31.08 -1.34
CA THR A 14 12.54 31.98 -2.49
C THR A 14 13.29 31.23 -3.58
N LEU A 15 12.58 30.73 -4.61
CA LEU A 15 13.16 30.24 -5.85
C LEU A 15 13.43 31.44 -6.78
N THR A 16 14.69 31.86 -6.89
CA THR A 16 15.14 32.80 -7.95
C THR A 16 15.21 32.07 -9.28
N ILE A 17 14.22 32.31 -10.15
CA ILE A 17 14.22 31.84 -11.53
C ILE A 17 14.98 32.85 -12.39
N THR A 18 16.21 32.56 -12.77
CA THR A 18 16.90 33.25 -13.86
C THR A 18 16.41 32.70 -15.20
N ALA A 19 15.56 33.45 -15.86
CA ALA A 19 15.10 33.13 -17.21
C ALA A 19 16.22 33.44 -18.22
N GLN A 20 16.89 32.39 -18.72
CA GLN A 20 17.65 32.45 -19.95
C GLN A 20 16.78 32.03 -21.11
N THR A 21 16.33 32.96 -21.92
CA THR A 21 15.58 32.76 -23.15
C THR A 21 16.51 32.37 -24.29
N THR A 22 16.72 31.07 -24.48
CA THR A 22 17.11 30.49 -25.77
C THR A 22 16.09 29.40 -26.09
N PRO A 23 15.46 29.33 -27.29
CA PRO A 23 14.52 28.28 -27.60
C PRO A 23 15.28 26.98 -27.84
N ALA A 24 15.66 26.32 -26.78
CA ALA A 24 16.19 24.97 -26.85
C ALA A 24 15.08 24.04 -27.38
N LYS A 25 15.35 23.31 -28.47
CA LYS A 25 14.55 22.16 -28.91
C LYS A 25 14.21 21.34 -27.68
N LYS A 26 12.92 21.28 -27.29
CA LYS A 26 12.47 20.51 -26.13
C LYS A 26 13.03 19.10 -26.26
N ALA A 27 14.01 18.75 -25.43
CA ALA A 27 14.55 17.42 -25.37
C ALA A 27 13.38 16.45 -25.13
N LYS A 28 13.26 15.41 -25.98
CA LYS A 28 12.18 14.44 -25.89
C LYS A 28 12.28 13.77 -24.53
N LYS A 29 11.32 14.03 -23.64
CA LYS A 29 11.31 13.41 -22.30
C LYS A 29 11.33 11.89 -22.48
N LEU A 30 12.38 11.25 -21.99
CA LEU A 30 12.57 9.80 -22.08
C LEU A 30 11.59 9.04 -21.17
N TRP A 31 11.16 9.69 -20.08
CA TRP A 31 10.24 9.19 -19.10
C TRP A 31 8.95 10.00 -19.07
N ASP A 32 7.82 9.31 -19.06
CA ASP A 32 6.50 9.88 -18.75
C ASP A 32 6.26 9.69 -17.25
N THR A 33 6.35 10.77 -16.49
CA THR A 33 6.18 10.77 -15.03
C THR A 33 4.88 11.45 -14.67
N LYS A 34 4.18 10.89 -13.68
CA LYS A 34 2.93 11.44 -13.15
C LYS A 34 2.89 11.19 -11.66
N GLY A 35 2.59 12.22 -10.89
CA GLY A 35 2.40 12.14 -9.46
C GLY A 35 1.03 12.65 -9.04
N ILE A 36 0.44 11.98 -8.06
CA ILE A 36 -0.78 12.41 -7.38
C ILE A 36 -0.50 12.35 -5.89
N PHE A 37 -0.56 13.47 -5.23
CA PHE A 37 -0.56 13.55 -3.77
C PHE A 37 -1.93 13.99 -3.31
N SER A 38 -2.48 13.33 -2.29
CA SER A 38 -3.71 13.78 -1.64
C SER A 38 -3.57 13.78 -0.12
N PHE A 39 -4.19 14.75 0.50
CA PHE A 39 -4.25 14.89 1.95
C PHE A 39 -5.68 15.12 2.39
N ASN A 40 -6.18 14.27 3.26
CA ASN A 40 -7.53 14.26 3.77
C ASN A 40 -7.51 14.52 5.27
N VAL A 41 -8.42 15.35 5.76
CA VAL A 41 -8.61 15.62 7.19
C VAL A 41 -10.10 15.50 7.50
N GLY A 42 -10.41 14.82 8.58
CA GLY A 42 -11.74 14.71 9.13
C GLY A 42 -11.74 15.06 10.62
N GLN A 43 -12.73 15.80 11.06
CA GLN A 43 -12.94 16.12 12.47
C GLN A 43 -14.35 15.77 12.88
N GLY A 44 -14.50 15.18 14.06
CA GLY A 44 -15.77 15.00 14.76
C GLY A 44 -15.68 15.56 16.17
N GLY A 45 -16.76 16.06 16.70
CA GLY A 45 -16.80 16.55 18.08
C GLY A 45 -18.22 16.55 18.63
N SER A 46 -18.34 16.27 19.94
CA SER A 46 -19.60 16.33 20.65
C SER A 46 -19.42 16.82 22.07
N ARG A 47 -20.45 17.43 22.61
CA ARG A 47 -20.52 17.81 24.01
C ARG A 47 -21.92 17.54 24.55
N ASN A 48 -21.98 16.83 25.68
CA ASN A 48 -23.24 16.47 26.35
C ASN A 48 -24.22 15.72 25.42
N TRP A 49 -23.70 14.85 24.54
CA TRP A 49 -24.51 14.10 23.59
C TRP A 49 -25.05 12.84 24.28
N ALA A 50 -26.37 12.77 24.48
CA ALA A 50 -27.02 11.74 25.26
C ALA A 50 -26.87 10.32 24.67
N ALA A 51 -26.76 10.21 23.34
CA ALA A 51 -26.55 8.94 22.64
C ALA A 51 -25.11 8.37 22.79
N GLY A 52 -24.21 9.13 23.42
CA GLY A 52 -22.80 8.74 23.60
C GLY A 52 -21.98 8.99 22.33
N SER A 53 -20.89 9.71 22.46
CA SER A 53 -19.85 9.81 21.42
C SER A 53 -18.55 10.34 22.02
N GLU A 54 -17.44 10.21 21.29
CA GLU A 54 -16.18 10.83 21.67
C GLU A 54 -16.31 12.37 21.65
N ARG A 55 -15.70 13.03 22.64
CA ARG A 55 -15.70 14.49 22.71
C ARG A 55 -15.00 15.14 21.54
N PHE A 56 -13.99 14.47 21.00
CA PHE A 56 -13.22 14.96 19.88
C PHE A 56 -12.58 13.76 19.14
N THR A 57 -12.69 13.77 17.81
CA THR A 57 -11.96 12.87 16.92
C THR A 57 -11.30 13.68 15.81
N LEU A 58 -10.08 13.33 15.49
CA LEU A 58 -9.34 13.89 14.36
C LEU A 58 -8.80 12.74 13.53
N GLN A 59 -9.07 12.77 12.22
CA GLN A 59 -8.49 11.85 11.26
C GLN A 59 -7.61 12.63 10.28
N ALA A 60 -6.47 12.07 9.95
CA ALA A 60 -5.60 12.59 8.90
C ALA A 60 -5.09 11.44 8.06
N ALA A 61 -5.15 11.59 6.74
CA ALA A 61 -4.67 10.59 5.78
C ALA A 61 -3.90 11.26 4.65
N ALA A 62 -2.72 10.74 4.35
CA ALA A 62 -1.89 11.13 3.22
C ALA A 62 -1.77 9.96 2.24
N TYR A 63 -1.86 10.24 0.96
CA TYR A 63 -1.69 9.27 -0.11
C TYR A 63 -0.81 9.86 -1.22
N LEU A 64 0.15 9.07 -1.70
CA LEU A 64 1.00 9.40 -2.83
C LEU A 64 0.99 8.25 -3.83
N ASN A 65 0.58 8.52 -5.07
CA ASN A 65 0.82 7.64 -6.21
C ASN A 65 1.80 8.33 -7.15
N TYR A 66 2.90 7.67 -7.45
CA TYR A 66 3.90 8.14 -8.42
C TYR A 66 4.13 7.09 -9.49
N GLN A 67 4.05 7.50 -10.75
CA GLN A 67 4.26 6.67 -11.92
C GLN A 67 5.42 7.21 -12.73
N ALA A 68 6.32 6.33 -13.15
CA ALA A 68 7.42 6.63 -14.05
C ALA A 68 7.47 5.57 -15.15
N ASN A 69 7.07 5.95 -16.34
CA ASN A 69 6.94 5.05 -17.47
C ASN A 69 7.89 5.43 -18.59
N ARG A 70 8.52 4.43 -19.19
CA ARG A 70 9.38 4.62 -20.35
C ARG A 70 8.94 3.69 -21.48
N LYS A 71 8.82 4.26 -22.68
CA LYS A 71 8.48 3.48 -23.88
C LYS A 71 9.53 3.73 -24.94
N TRP A 72 10.12 2.66 -25.48
CA TRP A 72 11.08 2.74 -26.59
C TRP A 72 10.97 1.50 -27.48
N ARG A 73 10.90 1.72 -28.78
CA ARG A 73 10.70 0.66 -29.79
C ARG A 73 9.51 -0.24 -29.41
N LYS A 74 9.75 -1.51 -29.11
CA LYS A 74 8.77 -2.50 -28.68
C LYS A 74 8.73 -2.68 -27.14
N ASN A 75 9.55 -1.92 -26.40
CA ASN A 75 9.67 -2.07 -24.94
C ASN A 75 8.84 -1.03 -24.21
N ILE A 76 8.27 -1.45 -23.09
CA ILE A 76 7.60 -0.58 -22.12
C ILE A 76 8.12 -0.97 -20.75
N TRP A 77 8.53 0.03 -19.97
CA TRP A 77 8.89 -0.14 -18.58
C TRP A 77 8.01 0.79 -17.73
N GLU A 78 7.19 0.20 -16.90
CA GLU A 78 6.22 0.87 -16.05
C GLU A 78 6.60 0.67 -14.59
N ASN A 79 6.74 1.77 -13.88
CA ASN A 79 7.00 1.77 -12.45
C ASN A 79 5.88 2.54 -11.76
N ASN A 80 5.40 2.00 -10.65
CA ASN A 80 4.37 2.59 -9.84
C ASN A 80 4.75 2.48 -8.36
N VAL A 81 4.64 3.58 -7.65
CA VAL A 81 4.83 3.67 -6.20
C VAL A 81 3.54 4.18 -5.59
N ASP A 82 2.95 3.38 -4.72
CA ASP A 82 1.77 3.71 -3.93
C ASP A 82 2.15 3.76 -2.46
N LEU A 83 2.04 4.95 -1.87
CA LEU A 83 2.25 5.17 -0.45
C LEU A 83 0.96 5.67 0.18
N SER A 84 0.59 5.11 1.31
CA SER A 84 -0.51 5.64 2.12
C SER A 84 -0.16 5.59 3.61
N TYR A 85 -0.61 6.60 4.33
CA TYR A 85 -0.48 6.66 5.77
C TYR A 85 -1.65 7.42 6.37
N ALA A 86 -2.33 6.82 7.34
CA ALA A 86 -3.46 7.45 8.01
C ALA A 86 -3.45 7.17 9.50
N VAL A 87 -3.89 8.18 10.25
CA VAL A 87 -4.03 8.14 11.70
C VAL A 87 -5.39 8.68 12.12
N ILE A 88 -5.89 8.15 13.21
CA ILE A 88 -7.02 8.70 13.95
C ILE A 88 -6.58 9.05 15.37
N ASN A 89 -7.03 10.16 15.88
CA ASN A 89 -6.95 10.52 17.28
C ASN A 89 -8.36 10.63 17.86
N ALA A 90 -8.70 9.79 18.81
CA ALA A 90 -9.91 9.88 19.58
C ALA A 90 -9.55 10.22 21.04
N ASN A 91 -10.21 11.18 21.64
CA ASN A 91 -9.87 11.88 22.87
C ASN A 91 -9.25 11.02 24.00
N LYS A 92 -9.86 9.85 24.28
CA LYS A 92 -9.39 8.94 25.34
C LYS A 92 -8.42 7.86 24.84
N LEU A 93 -8.38 7.62 23.54
CA LEU A 93 -7.66 6.49 22.95
C LEU A 93 -6.30 6.89 22.37
N GLY A 94 -6.03 8.20 22.25
CA GLY A 94 -4.80 8.74 21.65
C GLY A 94 -4.71 8.47 20.14
N PHE A 95 -3.51 8.63 19.60
CA PHE A 95 -3.24 8.39 18.19
C PHE A 95 -3.15 6.89 17.88
N ARG A 96 -3.91 6.47 16.86
CA ARG A 96 -3.90 5.10 16.32
C ARG A 96 -3.72 5.13 14.82
N LYS A 97 -2.89 4.25 14.32
CA LYS A 97 -2.71 4.04 12.89
C LYS A 97 -3.94 3.33 12.32
N THR A 98 -4.49 3.87 11.22
CA THR A 98 -5.64 3.28 10.51
C THR A 98 -5.30 2.85 9.09
N ASP A 99 -4.21 3.37 8.51
CA ASP A 99 -3.65 2.94 7.24
C ASP A 99 -2.13 3.10 7.23
N ASP A 100 -1.44 2.19 6.53
CA ASP A 100 0.00 2.26 6.36
C ASP A 100 0.41 1.27 5.26
N LYS A 101 0.84 1.79 4.13
CA LYS A 101 1.20 0.97 2.97
C LYS A 101 2.35 1.59 2.19
N ILE A 102 3.29 0.74 1.83
CA ILE A 102 4.28 0.95 0.78
C ILE A 102 4.07 -0.17 -0.24
N ASP A 103 3.69 0.16 -1.46
CA ASP A 103 3.54 -0.79 -2.58
C ASP A 103 4.30 -0.25 -3.79
N VAL A 104 5.35 -0.95 -4.18
CA VAL A 104 6.16 -0.61 -5.35
C VAL A 104 6.01 -1.71 -6.37
N THR A 105 5.62 -1.35 -7.58
CA THR A 105 5.49 -2.29 -8.69
C THR A 105 6.32 -1.83 -9.87
N SER A 106 7.08 -2.74 -10.47
CA SER A 106 7.85 -2.52 -11.69
C SER A 106 7.50 -3.60 -12.70
N LEU A 107 7.14 -3.23 -13.91
CA LEU A 107 6.84 -4.13 -15.01
C LEU A 107 7.62 -3.73 -16.24
N PHE A 108 8.59 -4.54 -16.61
CA PHE A 108 9.25 -4.46 -17.91
C PHE A 108 8.56 -5.40 -18.89
N ARG A 109 8.33 -4.92 -20.11
CA ARG A 109 7.62 -5.67 -21.13
C ARG A 109 8.19 -5.44 -22.53
N HIS A 110 8.37 -6.51 -23.29
CA HIS A 110 8.67 -6.52 -24.70
C HIS A 110 7.42 -6.95 -25.49
N SER A 111 6.93 -6.11 -26.40
CA SER A 111 5.76 -6.42 -27.26
C SER A 111 6.15 -7.29 -28.44
N PHE A 112 5.41 -8.36 -28.71
CA PHE A 112 5.64 -9.20 -29.88
C PHE A 112 5.23 -8.46 -31.18
N LEU A 113 4.16 -7.69 -31.15
CA LEU A 113 3.62 -6.96 -32.30
C LEU A 113 3.95 -5.46 -32.20
N LYS A 114 4.46 -4.88 -33.29
CA LYS A 114 4.93 -3.49 -33.35
C LYS A 114 3.81 -2.46 -33.10
N ASP A 115 2.60 -2.72 -33.57
CA ASP A 115 1.54 -1.71 -33.62
C ASP A 115 0.34 -1.97 -32.69
N LYS A 116 0.21 -3.14 -32.10
CA LYS A 116 -0.98 -3.48 -31.31
C LYS A 116 -0.76 -3.56 -29.80
N ASN A 117 0.49 -3.64 -29.33
CA ASN A 117 0.84 -3.72 -27.88
C ASN A 117 -0.11 -4.62 -27.05
N VAL A 118 -0.74 -5.62 -27.67
CA VAL A 118 -1.74 -6.46 -27.01
C VAL A 118 -1.08 -7.57 -26.20
N LEU A 119 -0.09 -8.24 -26.79
CA LEU A 119 0.61 -9.37 -26.18
C LEU A 119 2.11 -9.07 -26.10
N GLY A 120 2.72 -9.37 -24.96
CA GLY A 120 4.15 -9.23 -24.75
C GLY A 120 4.67 -10.16 -23.68
N ILE A 121 5.99 -10.33 -23.65
CA ILE A 121 6.71 -11.03 -22.61
C ILE A 121 7.44 -10.02 -21.75
N GLY A 122 7.61 -10.30 -20.46
CA GLY A 122 8.30 -9.37 -19.58
C GLY A 122 8.61 -9.94 -18.22
N GLY A 123 9.09 -9.05 -17.35
CA GLY A 123 9.34 -9.31 -15.94
C GLY A 123 8.53 -8.38 -15.07
N TRP A 124 7.94 -8.93 -14.06
CA TRP A 124 7.17 -8.22 -13.04
C TRP A 124 7.87 -8.30 -11.70
N PHE A 125 7.86 -7.21 -10.97
CA PHE A 125 8.37 -7.10 -9.61
C PHE A 125 7.38 -6.30 -8.76
N ASN A 126 7.16 -6.75 -7.54
CA ASN A 126 6.42 -6.03 -6.54
C ASN A 126 7.08 -6.15 -5.17
N MET A 127 7.12 -5.04 -4.46
CA MET A 127 7.50 -4.96 -3.05
C MET A 127 6.34 -4.36 -2.27
N ARG A 128 5.93 -5.03 -1.17
CA ARG A 128 4.92 -4.52 -0.22
C ARG A 128 5.45 -4.55 1.18
N THR A 129 5.25 -3.47 1.90
CA THR A 129 5.50 -3.35 3.33
C THR A 129 4.75 -2.15 3.91
N GLN A 130 5.10 -1.69 5.08
CA GLN A 130 4.52 -0.54 5.76
C GLN A 130 5.61 0.29 6.45
N PHE A 131 5.29 1.52 6.89
CA PHE A 131 6.24 2.45 7.51
C PHE A 131 6.44 2.18 9.00
N HIS A 132 5.33 1.99 9.74
CA HIS A 132 5.34 1.97 11.20
C HIS A 132 4.72 0.69 11.78
N HIS A 133 4.93 0.47 13.07
CA HIS A 133 4.30 -0.61 13.80
C HIS A 133 2.78 -0.49 13.76
N GLY A 134 2.10 -1.58 13.44
CA GLY A 134 0.69 -1.77 13.62
C GLY A 134 0.41 -2.50 14.94
N TYR A 135 -0.71 -2.16 15.58
CA TYR A 135 -1.10 -2.75 16.84
C TYR A 135 -2.53 -3.25 16.81
N ASP A 136 -2.76 -4.38 17.43
CA ASP A 136 -4.08 -4.79 17.88
C ASP A 136 -4.34 -4.10 19.22
N TYR A 137 -5.37 -3.28 19.27
CA TYR A 137 -5.76 -2.52 20.46
C TYR A 137 -6.86 -3.21 21.27
N SER A 138 -7.32 -4.40 20.86
CA SER A 138 -8.28 -5.20 21.62
C SER A 138 -7.64 -5.89 22.84
N GLU A 139 -6.31 -6.01 22.83
CA GLU A 139 -5.54 -6.62 23.91
C GLU A 139 -4.92 -5.57 24.86
N THR A 140 -4.70 -5.99 26.10
CA THR A 140 -4.02 -5.17 27.11
C THR A 140 -2.89 -6.01 27.75
N PRO A 141 -1.61 -5.61 27.57
CA PRO A 141 -1.12 -4.50 26.76
C PRO A 141 -1.36 -4.71 25.25
N LYS A 142 -1.47 -3.61 24.48
CA LYS A 142 -1.68 -3.67 23.02
C LYS A 142 -0.61 -4.53 22.35
N ARG A 143 -1.04 -5.45 21.50
CA ARG A 143 -0.15 -6.37 20.78
C ARG A 143 0.31 -5.77 19.44
N ARG A 144 1.62 -5.77 19.20
CA ARG A 144 2.14 -5.43 17.88
C ARG A 144 1.81 -6.55 16.87
N ILE A 145 1.27 -6.21 15.71
CA ILE A 145 0.90 -7.14 14.66
C ILE A 145 1.67 -6.91 13.35
N SER A 146 2.39 -5.80 13.22
CA SER A 146 3.14 -5.50 12.00
C SER A 146 4.15 -4.37 12.18
N GLY A 147 4.98 -4.11 11.16
CA GLY A 147 5.95 -3.01 11.14
C GLY A 147 6.69 -2.92 9.81
N LEU A 148 7.67 -2.03 9.72
CA LEU A 148 8.54 -1.90 8.54
C LEU A 148 9.27 -3.23 8.30
N MET A 149 9.13 -3.79 7.09
CA MET A 149 9.64 -5.12 6.73
C MET A 149 9.30 -6.21 7.76
N ALA A 150 8.11 -6.10 8.35
CA ALA A 150 7.58 -7.05 9.32
C ALA A 150 6.05 -7.17 9.17
N PRO A 151 5.57 -7.82 8.09
CA PRO A 151 6.31 -8.43 6.97
C PRO A 151 6.70 -7.44 5.86
N GLY A 152 7.72 -7.83 5.09
CA GLY A 152 8.04 -7.29 3.78
C GLY A 152 7.89 -8.39 2.73
N TYR A 153 7.05 -8.18 1.71
CA TYR A 153 6.84 -9.11 0.60
C TYR A 153 7.58 -8.64 -0.64
N PHE A 154 8.37 -9.51 -1.25
CA PHE A 154 9.06 -9.27 -2.51
C PHE A 154 8.68 -10.39 -3.47
N THR A 155 7.91 -10.07 -4.49
CA THR A 155 7.48 -11.04 -5.50
C THR A 155 8.00 -10.61 -6.86
N MET A 156 8.55 -11.53 -7.63
CA MET A 156 9.03 -11.26 -8.98
C MET A 156 8.78 -12.47 -9.88
N GLY A 157 8.80 -12.27 -11.19
CA GLY A 157 8.72 -13.38 -12.12
C GLY A 157 8.69 -12.94 -13.57
N PRO A 158 9.25 -13.75 -14.47
CA PRO A 158 9.04 -13.61 -15.91
C PRO A 158 7.62 -14.07 -16.27
N GLY A 159 7.02 -13.45 -17.28
CA GLY A 159 5.65 -13.83 -17.65
C GLY A 159 5.18 -13.20 -18.94
N LEU A 160 3.93 -13.49 -19.27
CA LEU A 160 3.22 -12.93 -20.41
C LEU A 160 2.22 -11.87 -19.94
N GLU A 161 2.13 -10.79 -20.68
CA GLU A 161 1.12 -9.76 -20.46
C GLU A 161 0.22 -9.57 -21.66
N VAL A 162 -1.08 -9.56 -21.41
CA VAL A 162 -2.11 -9.20 -22.37
C VAL A 162 -2.72 -7.86 -21.96
N ARG A 163 -2.83 -6.93 -22.92
CA ARG A 163 -3.44 -5.61 -22.71
C ARG A 163 -4.60 -5.36 -23.63
N SER A 164 -5.66 -4.78 -23.10
CA SER A 164 -6.78 -4.27 -23.87
C SER A 164 -6.65 -2.75 -24.09
N LYS A 165 -7.14 -2.25 -25.21
CA LYS A 165 -7.31 -0.80 -25.46
C LYS A 165 -8.26 -0.13 -24.45
N ARG A 166 -9.07 -0.92 -23.74
CA ARG A 166 -10.06 -0.43 -22.76
C ARG A 166 -9.49 -0.22 -21.34
N GLY A 167 -8.16 -0.31 -21.17
CA GLY A 167 -7.49 -0.06 -19.86
C GLY A 167 -7.35 -1.29 -18.97
N THR A 168 -7.59 -2.50 -19.50
CA THR A 168 -7.35 -3.77 -18.78
C THR A 168 -5.98 -4.32 -19.15
N SER A 169 -5.26 -4.87 -18.18
CA SER A 169 -4.11 -5.73 -18.43
C SER A 169 -4.14 -6.96 -17.52
N LEU A 170 -3.64 -8.07 -18.04
CA LEU A 170 -3.48 -9.33 -17.34
C LEU A 170 -2.03 -9.80 -17.52
N PHE A 171 -1.30 -9.95 -16.44
CA PHE A 171 0.04 -10.52 -16.40
C PHE A 171 -0.03 -11.89 -15.75
N VAL A 172 0.60 -12.88 -16.37
CA VAL A 172 0.65 -14.26 -15.87
C VAL A 172 2.10 -14.71 -15.83
N SER A 173 2.58 -15.12 -14.68
CA SER A 173 3.88 -15.70 -14.45
C SER A 173 3.72 -17.12 -13.88
N PRO A 174 4.11 -18.17 -14.61
CA PRO A 174 4.07 -19.53 -14.08
C PRO A 174 5.20 -19.83 -13.10
N ILE A 175 6.23 -18.99 -13.04
CA ILE A 175 7.38 -19.13 -12.15
C ILE A 175 7.62 -17.78 -11.49
N ALA A 176 7.11 -17.63 -10.27
CA ALA A 176 7.21 -16.41 -9.49
C ALA A 176 7.81 -16.72 -8.11
N PRO A 177 9.12 -16.48 -7.89
CA PRO A 177 9.69 -16.48 -6.57
C PRO A 177 9.11 -15.32 -5.73
N ARG A 178 8.80 -15.64 -4.46
CA ARG A 178 8.39 -14.68 -3.43
C ARG A 178 9.29 -14.83 -2.21
N LEU A 179 9.80 -13.71 -1.71
CA LEU A 179 10.51 -13.63 -0.44
C LEU A 179 9.64 -12.89 0.56
N ILE A 180 9.40 -13.48 1.70
CA ILE A 180 8.75 -12.85 2.84
C ILE A 180 9.84 -12.58 3.87
N VAL A 181 10.08 -11.30 4.16
CA VAL A 181 11.13 -10.85 5.08
C VAL A 181 10.47 -10.34 6.35
N PHE A 182 11.02 -10.76 7.50
CA PHE A 182 10.59 -10.29 8.79
C PHE A 182 11.78 -9.72 9.55
N THR A 183 12.11 -8.46 9.27
CA THR A 183 13.19 -7.75 9.97
C THR A 183 12.69 -7.22 11.31
N ASN A 184 13.59 -7.03 12.25
CA ASN A 184 13.32 -6.48 13.58
C ASN A 184 12.37 -7.30 14.47
N ARG A 185 12.72 -7.34 15.72
CA ARG A 185 11.92 -7.76 16.88
C ARG A 185 10.84 -8.80 16.51
N PRO A 186 11.18 -10.08 16.46
CA PRO A 186 10.22 -11.11 16.05
C PRO A 186 9.03 -11.24 16.99
N TYR A 187 9.09 -10.65 18.18
CA TYR A 187 8.07 -10.75 19.22
C TYR A 187 7.13 -9.54 19.21
N SER A 188 5.85 -9.79 19.50
CA SER A 188 4.80 -8.77 19.53
C SER A 188 4.99 -7.79 20.70
N PHE A 189 5.42 -8.27 21.86
CA PHE A 189 5.50 -7.51 23.11
C PHE A 189 6.93 -7.18 23.41
N ASN A 190 7.90 -7.02 22.97
CA ASN A 190 9.25 -6.63 23.41
C ASN A 190 9.77 -7.33 24.68
N TYR A 191 9.25 -8.46 25.01
CA TYR A 191 9.78 -9.21 26.15
C TYR A 191 11.11 -9.89 25.77
N GLN A 192 12.05 -9.89 26.68
CA GLN A 192 13.32 -10.59 26.45
C GLN A 192 13.06 -12.10 26.35
N GLY A 193 13.52 -12.72 25.27
CA GLY A 193 13.37 -14.14 25.03
C GLY A 193 11.95 -14.62 24.73
N GLY A 194 10.99 -13.69 24.48
CA GLY A 194 9.61 -14.06 24.17
C GLY A 194 8.83 -14.63 25.36
N VAL A 195 9.22 -14.31 26.59
CA VAL A 195 8.48 -14.69 27.80
C VAL A 195 7.56 -13.56 28.20
N LYS A 196 6.29 -13.87 28.40
CA LYS A 196 5.27 -12.91 28.86
C LYS A 196 5.41 -12.65 30.37
N PRO A 197 4.79 -11.57 30.89
CA PRO A 197 4.81 -11.27 32.35
C PRO A 197 4.21 -12.37 33.20
N ASP A 198 3.32 -13.19 32.68
CA ASP A 198 2.72 -14.35 33.37
C ASP A 198 3.61 -15.62 33.34
N GLY A 199 4.82 -15.51 32.74
CA GLY A 199 5.76 -16.61 32.61
C GLY A 199 5.50 -17.53 31.39
N SER A 200 4.41 -17.33 30.66
CA SER A 200 4.12 -18.13 29.47
C SER A 200 5.00 -17.70 28.27
N GLN A 201 5.25 -18.64 27.36
CA GLN A 201 5.98 -18.33 26.12
C GLN A 201 5.08 -17.54 25.17
N GLU A 202 5.64 -16.49 24.58
CA GLU A 202 5.01 -15.76 23.49
C GLU A 202 5.34 -16.44 22.17
N ILE A 203 4.33 -16.67 21.33
CA ILE A 203 4.56 -17.06 19.95
C ILE A 203 5.15 -15.85 19.21
N ALA A 204 6.31 -16.02 18.58
CA ALA A 204 6.93 -14.95 17.82
C ALA A 204 5.99 -14.43 16.74
N LEU A 205 5.89 -13.10 16.59
CA LEU A 205 5.01 -12.49 15.57
C LEU A 205 5.31 -13.00 14.17
N SER A 206 6.58 -13.29 13.85
CA SER A 206 6.99 -13.85 12.57
C SER A 206 6.36 -15.21 12.27
N TRP A 207 6.07 -16.03 13.29
CA TRP A 207 5.34 -17.29 13.11
C TRP A 207 3.91 -17.10 12.62
N HIS A 208 3.25 -16.00 13.01
CA HIS A 208 1.92 -15.69 12.50
C HIS A 208 1.90 -15.35 11.00
N TYR A 209 3.09 -15.14 10.40
CA TYR A 209 3.31 -14.93 8.98
C TYR A 209 4.08 -16.10 8.35
N ASN A 210 4.11 -17.25 9.04
CA ASN A 210 4.83 -18.45 8.62
C ASN A 210 6.33 -18.21 8.32
N VAL A 211 6.96 -17.29 9.06
CA VAL A 211 8.38 -16.95 8.95
C VAL A 211 9.13 -17.38 10.20
N ASP A 212 10.17 -18.19 10.06
CA ASP A 212 11.04 -18.60 11.15
C ASP A 212 11.69 -17.36 11.81
N PRO A 213 11.51 -17.17 13.13
CA PRO A 213 12.07 -16.03 13.85
C PRO A 213 13.59 -15.94 13.82
N VAL A 214 14.29 -17.06 13.64
CA VAL A 214 15.75 -17.11 13.55
C VAL A 214 16.22 -16.75 12.14
N ARG A 215 15.63 -17.35 11.13
CA ARG A 215 15.99 -17.12 9.70
C ARG A 215 15.50 -15.77 9.20
N LYS A 216 14.36 -15.28 9.72
CA LYS A 216 13.74 -13.99 9.37
C LYS A 216 13.37 -13.84 7.90
N VAL A 217 13.47 -14.87 7.12
CA VAL A 217 13.14 -14.91 5.70
C VAL A 217 12.50 -16.25 5.36
N ARG A 218 11.41 -16.21 4.60
CA ARG A 218 10.78 -17.35 3.96
C ARG A 218 10.85 -17.19 2.46
N PHE A 219 11.24 -18.26 1.78
CA PHE A 219 11.24 -18.34 0.32
C PHE A 219 10.06 -19.20 -0.14
N GLU A 220 9.36 -18.72 -1.15
CA GLU A 220 8.29 -19.42 -1.83
C GLU A 220 8.54 -19.37 -3.34
N LEU A 221 8.05 -20.38 -4.03
CA LEU A 221 8.05 -20.46 -5.49
C LEU A 221 6.64 -20.83 -5.95
N GLY A 222 6.06 -20.03 -6.84
CA GLY A 222 4.68 -20.25 -7.23
C GLY A 222 4.30 -19.67 -8.57
N ALA A 223 3.00 -19.62 -8.83
CA ALA A 223 2.39 -18.89 -9.93
C ALA A 223 1.85 -17.54 -9.46
N LEU A 224 1.97 -16.54 -10.35
CA LEU A 224 1.40 -15.21 -10.13
C LEU A 224 0.50 -14.83 -11.29
N VAL A 225 -0.70 -14.32 -10.96
CA VAL A 225 -1.59 -13.66 -11.89
C VAL A 225 -1.88 -12.27 -11.37
N SER A 226 -1.60 -11.22 -12.16
CA SER A 226 -1.91 -9.82 -11.82
C SER A 226 -2.84 -9.23 -12.85
N ALA A 227 -4.07 -8.92 -12.44
CA ALA A 227 -5.09 -8.28 -13.25
C ALA A 227 -5.22 -6.80 -12.86
N LYS A 228 -5.21 -5.90 -13.84
CA LYS A 228 -5.36 -4.45 -13.64
C LYS A 228 -6.44 -3.90 -14.56
N TYR A 229 -7.21 -2.96 -14.04
CA TYR A 229 -8.14 -2.17 -14.83
C TYR A 229 -8.11 -0.73 -14.34
N LYS A 230 -8.02 0.23 -15.27
CA LYS A 230 -8.09 1.67 -14.95
C LYS A 230 -8.81 2.39 -16.07
N ARG A 231 -9.89 3.07 -15.72
CA ARG A 231 -10.67 3.85 -16.70
C ARG A 231 -11.42 5.00 -16.00
N GLU A 232 -11.60 6.09 -16.74
CA GLU A 232 -12.61 7.09 -16.43
C GLU A 232 -13.98 6.50 -16.82
N ILE A 233 -14.78 6.13 -15.80
CA ILE A 233 -16.09 5.46 -15.99
C ILE A 233 -17.22 6.45 -16.16
N ALA A 234 -17.05 7.69 -15.67
CA ALA A 234 -17.92 8.83 -15.89
C ALA A 234 -17.08 10.11 -15.83
N LYS A 235 -17.63 11.24 -16.27
CA LYS A 235 -16.94 12.55 -16.21
C LYS A 235 -16.40 12.81 -14.81
N ASN A 236 -15.09 13.01 -14.67
CA ASN A 236 -14.39 13.23 -13.40
C ASN A 236 -14.40 12.03 -12.43
N VAL A 237 -14.80 10.83 -12.86
CA VAL A 237 -14.84 9.62 -12.04
C VAL A 237 -13.93 8.58 -12.65
N THR A 238 -12.80 8.31 -11.98
CA THR A 238 -11.84 7.28 -12.39
C THR A 238 -11.93 6.08 -11.45
N TYR A 239 -12.16 4.91 -12.01
CA TYR A 239 -12.04 3.65 -11.30
C TYR A 239 -10.74 2.96 -11.67
N SER A 240 -10.01 2.50 -10.65
CA SER A 240 -8.78 1.75 -10.78
C SER A 240 -8.82 0.55 -9.86
N THR A 241 -8.53 -0.63 -10.39
CA THR A 241 -8.45 -1.85 -9.60
C THR A 241 -7.23 -2.67 -10.00
N ARG A 242 -6.67 -3.38 -9.04
CA ARG A 242 -5.61 -4.38 -9.24
C ARG A 242 -5.87 -5.56 -8.31
N ALA A 243 -5.90 -6.76 -8.89
CA ALA A 243 -5.98 -8.01 -8.17
C ALA A 243 -4.75 -8.86 -8.50
N ASP A 244 -3.99 -9.23 -7.47
CA ASP A 244 -2.86 -10.14 -7.57
C ASP A 244 -3.24 -11.45 -6.88
N PHE A 245 -3.05 -12.55 -7.58
CA PHE A 245 -3.29 -13.91 -7.11
C PHE A 245 -1.95 -14.65 -7.11
N PHE A 246 -1.62 -15.29 -6.00
CA PHE A 246 -0.40 -16.08 -5.89
C PHE A 246 -0.73 -17.45 -5.32
N SER A 247 -0.17 -18.51 -5.92
CA SER A 247 -0.28 -19.88 -5.43
C SER A 247 1.14 -20.42 -5.21
N ASN A 248 1.44 -20.85 -3.97
CA ASN A 248 2.74 -21.40 -3.60
C ASN A 248 2.83 -22.89 -4.00
N TYR A 249 3.74 -23.24 -4.89
CA TYR A 249 3.94 -24.63 -5.35
C TYR A 249 4.59 -25.54 -4.30
N ILE A 250 5.34 -24.94 -3.36
CA ILE A 250 6.10 -25.67 -2.37
C ILE A 250 5.21 -26.13 -1.22
N GLU A 251 4.20 -25.31 -0.88
CA GLU A 251 3.34 -25.52 0.28
C GLU A 251 1.92 -25.13 -0.07
N ASP A 252 0.99 -26.06 0.05
CA ASP A 252 -0.45 -25.91 -0.17
C ASP A 252 -0.86 -25.18 -1.47
N PRO A 253 -0.49 -25.70 -2.66
CA PRO A 253 -0.70 -25.01 -3.94
C PRO A 253 -2.16 -24.77 -4.29
N GLN A 254 -3.10 -25.44 -3.63
CA GLN A 254 -4.54 -25.22 -3.75
C GLN A 254 -5.01 -23.91 -3.05
N ASN A 255 -4.22 -23.40 -2.11
CA ASN A 255 -4.50 -22.14 -1.44
C ASN A 255 -4.00 -20.99 -2.32
N ILE A 256 -4.84 -20.00 -2.52
CA ILE A 256 -4.52 -18.83 -3.36
C ILE A 256 -4.56 -17.59 -2.49
N ASP A 257 -3.40 -16.95 -2.39
CA ASP A 257 -3.30 -15.63 -1.79
C ASP A 257 -3.92 -14.58 -2.71
N VAL A 258 -4.70 -13.70 -2.16
CA VAL A 258 -5.40 -12.63 -2.88
C VAL A 258 -5.03 -11.28 -2.30
N PHE A 259 -4.53 -10.37 -3.14
CA PHE A 259 -4.33 -8.96 -2.84
C PHE A 259 -5.14 -8.14 -3.84
N TRP A 260 -6.30 -7.68 -3.44
CA TRP A 260 -7.20 -6.93 -4.31
C TRP A 260 -7.41 -5.51 -3.80
N THR A 261 -6.98 -4.54 -4.58
CA THR A 261 -7.09 -3.11 -4.27
C THR A 261 -8.00 -2.41 -5.27
N ASN A 262 -8.88 -1.53 -4.77
CA ASN A 262 -9.82 -0.77 -5.57
C ASN A 262 -9.76 0.69 -5.14
N VAL A 263 -9.74 1.58 -6.12
CA VAL A 263 -9.77 3.03 -5.89
C VAL A 263 -10.80 3.64 -6.82
N LEU A 264 -11.79 4.28 -6.22
CA LEU A 264 -12.72 5.16 -6.93
C LEU A 264 -12.32 6.61 -6.62
N HIS A 265 -11.86 7.31 -7.64
CA HIS A 265 -11.39 8.68 -7.55
C HIS A 265 -12.38 9.62 -8.22
N LEU A 266 -12.99 10.52 -7.44
CA LEU A 266 -13.95 11.51 -7.89
C LEU A 266 -13.31 12.90 -7.79
N LYS A 267 -13.18 13.57 -8.92
CA LYS A 267 -12.66 14.94 -8.99
C LYS A 267 -13.83 15.93 -8.91
N VAL A 268 -13.96 16.62 -7.79
CA VAL A 268 -14.99 17.65 -7.60
C VAL A 268 -14.61 18.93 -8.35
N ASN A 269 -13.34 19.39 -8.17
CA ASN A 269 -12.79 20.53 -8.88
C ASN A 269 -11.26 20.37 -9.11
N LYS A 270 -10.53 21.45 -9.35
CA LYS A 270 -9.07 21.38 -9.63
C LYS A 270 -8.26 20.85 -8.44
N TRP A 271 -8.72 21.05 -7.21
CA TRP A 271 -8.01 20.73 -5.97
C TRP A 271 -8.79 19.84 -5.01
N LEU A 272 -10.14 19.82 -5.08
CA LEU A 272 -10.99 19.03 -4.20
C LEU A 272 -11.33 17.68 -4.84
N ILE A 273 -11.16 16.62 -4.07
CA ILE A 273 -11.40 15.24 -4.48
C ILE A 273 -12.15 14.46 -3.41
N VAL A 274 -12.81 13.41 -3.85
CA VAL A 274 -13.30 12.33 -3.00
C VAL A 274 -12.64 11.04 -3.46
N ASN A 275 -12.03 10.31 -2.55
CA ASN A 275 -11.46 8.98 -2.80
C ASN A 275 -12.20 7.94 -1.98
N TYR A 276 -12.58 6.85 -2.61
CA TYR A 276 -13.02 5.65 -1.92
C TYR A 276 -12.05 4.52 -2.24
N ASN A 277 -11.41 3.98 -1.20
CA ASN A 277 -10.48 2.87 -1.30
C ASN A 277 -11.12 1.64 -0.65
N PHE A 278 -11.04 0.52 -1.34
CA PHE A 278 -11.45 -0.78 -0.83
C PHE A 278 -10.36 -1.80 -1.12
N ASP A 279 -9.83 -2.42 -0.07
CA ASP A 279 -8.82 -3.48 -0.18
C ASP A 279 -9.36 -4.77 0.44
N LEU A 280 -9.09 -5.88 -0.23
CA LEU A 280 -9.29 -7.23 0.27
C LEU A 280 -7.95 -7.95 0.20
N ILE A 281 -7.55 -8.53 1.33
CA ILE A 281 -6.35 -9.35 1.45
C ILE A 281 -6.76 -10.70 2.05
N TYR A 282 -6.35 -11.77 1.40
CA TYR A 282 -6.40 -13.12 1.94
C TYR A 282 -5.06 -13.79 1.72
N ASP A 283 -4.52 -14.36 2.77
CA ASP A 283 -3.27 -15.11 2.77
C ASP A 283 -3.44 -16.15 3.89
N ASP A 284 -3.45 -17.43 3.54
CA ASP A 284 -3.71 -18.51 4.49
C ASP A 284 -2.52 -18.78 5.42
N ASP A 285 -1.35 -18.30 5.06
CA ASP A 285 -0.16 -18.31 5.89
C ASP A 285 -0.18 -17.23 6.99
N VAL A 286 -1.04 -16.21 6.86
CA VAL A 286 -1.19 -15.12 7.83
C VAL A 286 -2.19 -15.48 8.91
N LYS A 287 -1.71 -16.02 10.03
CA LYS A 287 -2.54 -16.53 11.15
C LYS A 287 -2.58 -15.53 12.31
N LEU A 288 -3.31 -14.43 12.11
CA LEU A 288 -3.44 -13.33 13.11
C LEU A 288 -4.84 -13.27 13.76
N PHE A 289 -5.76 -14.16 13.37
CA PHE A 289 -7.17 -14.04 13.71
C PHE A 289 -7.70 -15.28 14.47
N GLY A 290 -8.95 -15.17 14.97
CA GLY A 290 -9.62 -16.23 15.68
C GLY A 290 -9.10 -16.47 17.10
N LEU A 291 -9.54 -17.57 17.73
CA LEU A 291 -9.07 -17.95 19.05
C LEU A 291 -7.55 -18.16 19.03
N ASN A 292 -6.86 -17.55 19.99
CA ASN A 292 -5.39 -17.60 20.14
C ASN A 292 -4.61 -17.03 18.93
N ASN A 293 -5.25 -16.27 18.04
CA ASN A 293 -4.61 -15.70 16.86
C ASN A 293 -3.91 -16.76 15.98
N MET A 294 -4.57 -17.90 15.75
CA MET A 294 -4.01 -19.04 15.02
C MET A 294 -4.77 -19.36 13.73
N LYS A 295 -5.67 -18.47 13.28
CA LYS A 295 -6.45 -18.66 12.05
C LYS A 295 -6.15 -17.59 11.03
N ALA A 296 -6.12 -17.98 9.75
CA ALA A 296 -6.20 -17.06 8.64
C ALA A 296 -7.63 -16.52 8.49
N ALA A 297 -7.76 -15.29 7.99
CA ALA A 297 -9.05 -14.71 7.68
C ALA A 297 -8.91 -13.68 6.56
N THR A 298 -10.00 -13.47 5.83
CA THR A 298 -10.08 -12.38 4.86
C THR A 298 -10.02 -11.03 5.57
N GLN A 299 -9.09 -10.22 5.19
CA GLN A 299 -8.90 -8.88 5.70
C GLN A 299 -9.56 -7.88 4.74
N LEU A 300 -10.46 -7.06 5.25
CA LEU A 300 -11.19 -6.05 4.49
C LEU A 300 -10.87 -4.67 5.04
N ARG A 301 -10.61 -3.73 4.15
CA ARG A 301 -10.44 -2.33 4.49
C ARG A 301 -11.28 -1.46 3.57
N SER A 302 -12.05 -0.55 4.13
CA SER A 302 -12.86 0.41 3.41
C SER A 302 -12.59 1.80 3.96
N GLN A 303 -12.23 2.75 3.09
CA GLN A 303 -11.89 4.11 3.49
C GLN A 303 -12.49 5.11 2.50
N LEU A 304 -13.25 6.06 3.01
CA LEU A 304 -13.76 7.21 2.28
C LEU A 304 -13.02 8.46 2.77
N GLY A 305 -12.42 9.20 1.85
CA GLY A 305 -11.71 10.44 2.16
C GLY A 305 -12.15 11.59 1.28
N VAL A 306 -12.34 12.76 1.88
CA VAL A 306 -12.54 14.02 1.17
C VAL A 306 -11.37 14.92 1.50
N GLY A 307 -10.73 15.49 0.50
CA GLY A 307 -9.51 16.26 0.74
C GLY A 307 -8.93 16.93 -0.49
N PHE A 308 -7.71 17.39 -0.32
CA PHE A 308 -6.98 18.15 -1.33
C PHE A 308 -6.09 17.23 -2.17
N GLN A 309 -5.94 17.57 -3.46
CA GLN A 309 -5.07 16.88 -4.40
C GLN A 309 -4.14 17.85 -5.11
N ALA A 310 -2.87 17.48 -5.21
CA ALA A 310 -1.89 18.05 -6.12
C ALA A 310 -1.47 17.01 -7.17
N LYS A 311 -1.36 17.43 -8.44
CA LYS A 311 -0.83 16.62 -9.56
C LYS A 311 0.46 17.27 -10.06
N PHE A 312 1.47 16.46 -10.34
CA PHE A 312 2.78 16.92 -10.82
C PHE A 312 3.43 15.94 -11.79
#